data_9ad1e338a95be6bd8dd35ce8b6d7d828
#
_entry.id   9ad1e338a95be6bd8dd35ce8b6d7d828
#
_cell.length_a   1.000
_cell.length_b   1.000
_cell.length_c   1.000
_cell.angle_alpha   90.00
_cell.angle_beta   90.00
_cell.angle_gamma   90.00
#
_symmetry.space_group_name_H-M   'P 1'
#
loop_
_entity.id
_entity.type
_entity.pdbx_description
1 polymer ?
#
loop_
_entity_poly.entity_id
_entity_poly.type
_entity_poly.pdbx_seq_one_letter_code
_entity_poly.pdbx_strand_id
1 'polypeptide(L)'
;MYKGLIDLFKKHNDCYFQLFTNGTLLTDDVARKLLEAGNVTPLISVEGLEEESDRRRQGNEVYKRTLNGVRACRKAGLIFGLAASICRNNYDELVTREHIERAAREGAAYLWYYIYRPVGADACPEQALTQEQIRGLREFLVRERMDAPVVLIDVYWDDEGRAMCPGATGMSHHVSPSGALEFCPVIQLATDFLNSDASNMTELYTRSQFLAGMRKQVAQATRGCIVMDNPELMVQILKGYPVQETTTRGTAMQEYTNATPISSHDMEPDLIPEKSRPYRWLKRNYFFGFGAYG
;
A
#
# COMPACT_ATOMS: atom_id res chain seq x y z
N MET A 1 -13.94 0.17 15.65
CA MET A 1 -13.17 -1.07 15.35
C MET A 1 -14.14 -2.24 15.33
N TYR A 2 -13.96 -3.19 14.44
CA TYR A 2 -14.82 -4.39 14.38
C TYR A 2 -14.75 -5.16 15.72
N LYS A 3 -15.94 -5.46 16.28
CA LYS A 3 -16.04 -6.26 17.51
C LYS A 3 -15.47 -7.65 17.24
N GLY A 4 -14.54 -8.16 17.82
CA GLY A 4 -13.94 -9.48 17.56
C GLY A 4 -12.62 -9.45 16.78
N LEU A 5 -12.17 -8.29 16.25
CA LEU A 5 -10.90 -8.21 15.56
C LEU A 5 -9.72 -8.55 16.50
N ILE A 6 -9.77 -8.07 17.74
CA ILE A 6 -8.73 -8.37 18.73
C ILE A 6 -8.75 -9.85 19.11
N ASP A 7 -9.94 -10.45 19.23
CA ASP A 7 -10.08 -11.89 19.52
C ASP A 7 -9.55 -12.72 18.35
N LEU A 8 -9.76 -12.27 17.10
CA LEU A 8 -9.16 -12.88 15.92
C LEU A 8 -7.63 -12.89 16.00
N PHE A 9 -7.02 -11.75 16.32
CA PHE A 9 -5.57 -11.67 16.47
C PHE A 9 -5.04 -12.63 17.55
N LYS A 10 -5.67 -12.65 18.71
CA LYS A 10 -5.32 -13.58 19.80
C LYS A 10 -5.48 -15.05 19.43
N LYS A 11 -6.53 -15.37 18.65
CA LYS A 11 -6.79 -16.75 18.18
C LYS A 11 -5.73 -17.23 17.20
N HIS A 12 -5.19 -16.35 16.37
CA HIS A 12 -4.20 -16.67 15.34
C HIS A 12 -2.82 -16.10 15.73
N ASN A 13 -2.31 -16.54 16.87
CA ASN A 13 -1.02 -16.09 17.42
C ASN A 13 0.21 -16.63 16.67
N ASP A 14 0.01 -17.53 15.74
CA ASP A 14 0.98 -18.00 14.73
C ASP A 14 1.12 -17.08 13.51
N CYS A 15 0.24 -16.10 13.39
CA CYS A 15 0.26 -15.09 12.34
C CYS A 15 0.69 -13.73 12.90
N TYR A 16 1.35 -12.91 12.07
CA TYR A 16 1.62 -11.51 12.38
C TYR A 16 0.75 -10.60 11.49
N PHE A 17 0.08 -9.65 12.12
CA PHE A 17 -0.89 -8.78 11.45
C PHE A 17 -0.39 -7.35 11.32
N GLN A 18 -0.47 -6.78 10.12
CA GLN A 18 -0.35 -5.34 9.93
C GLN A 18 -1.74 -4.73 9.76
N LEU A 19 -2.16 -3.92 10.72
CA LEU A 19 -3.48 -3.30 10.75
C LEU A 19 -3.47 -1.92 10.12
N PHE A 20 -3.93 -1.81 8.88
CA PHE A 20 -4.12 -0.51 8.22
C PHE A 20 -5.31 0.22 8.84
N THR A 21 -5.08 1.46 9.29
CA THR A 21 -6.10 2.24 9.99
C THR A 21 -5.89 3.75 9.81
N ASN A 22 -6.97 4.52 9.88
CA ASN A 22 -6.87 5.99 9.98
C ASN A 22 -6.55 6.46 11.42
N GLY A 23 -6.45 5.55 12.38
CA GLY A 23 -6.05 5.84 13.75
C GLY A 23 -7.13 6.49 14.63
N THR A 24 -8.23 6.97 14.08
CA THR A 24 -9.23 7.78 14.83
C THR A 24 -9.99 7.03 15.93
N LEU A 25 -9.93 5.70 15.91
CA LEU A 25 -10.56 4.81 16.92
C LEU A 25 -9.52 4.12 17.82
N LEU A 26 -8.25 4.45 17.70
CA LEU A 26 -7.19 3.94 18.56
C LEU A 26 -7.20 4.72 19.89
N THR A 27 -7.96 4.23 20.86
CA THR A 27 -7.94 4.73 22.24
C THR A 27 -6.86 4.03 23.07
N ASP A 28 -6.54 4.54 24.25
CA ASP A 28 -5.64 3.90 25.21
C ASP A 28 -6.01 2.43 25.48
N ASP A 29 -7.32 2.15 25.63
CA ASP A 29 -7.82 0.79 25.86
C ASP A 29 -7.59 -0.12 24.62
N VAL A 30 -7.86 0.40 23.42
CA VAL A 30 -7.64 -0.34 22.18
C VAL A 30 -6.16 -0.61 21.97
N ALA A 31 -5.30 0.38 22.16
CA ALA A 31 -3.85 0.22 22.00
C ALA A 31 -3.29 -0.82 22.99
N ARG A 32 -3.75 -0.80 24.25
CA ARG A 32 -3.38 -1.81 25.25
C ARG A 32 -3.84 -3.23 24.85
N LYS A 33 -5.06 -3.38 24.35
CA LYS A 33 -5.56 -4.69 23.88
C LYS A 33 -4.82 -5.22 22.66
N LEU A 34 -4.37 -4.34 21.74
CA LEU A 34 -3.52 -4.72 20.61
C LEU A 34 -2.13 -5.16 21.09
N LEU A 35 -1.56 -4.46 22.08
CA LEU A 35 -0.30 -4.88 22.71
C LEU A 35 -0.42 -6.26 23.38
N GLU A 36 -1.53 -6.49 24.11
CA GLU A 36 -1.81 -7.78 24.75
C GLU A 36 -1.99 -8.93 23.74
N ALA A 37 -2.45 -8.65 22.53
CA ALA A 37 -2.51 -9.65 21.46
C ALA A 37 -1.11 -10.09 21.00
N GLY A 38 -0.11 -9.18 21.02
CA GLY A 38 1.30 -9.46 20.84
C GLY A 38 1.76 -9.70 19.39
N ASN A 39 0.84 -9.81 18.45
CA ASN A 39 1.11 -10.20 17.06
C ASN A 39 0.55 -9.22 16.03
N VAL A 40 0.34 -7.96 16.40
CA VAL A 40 -0.21 -6.94 15.50
C VAL A 40 0.54 -5.62 15.60
N THR A 41 0.80 -4.99 14.45
CA THR A 41 1.34 -3.65 14.34
C THR A 41 0.35 -2.75 13.59
N PRO A 42 -0.13 -1.65 14.18
CA PRO A 42 -0.89 -0.65 13.44
C PRO A 42 -0.01 0.08 12.43
N LEU A 43 -0.52 0.26 11.22
CA LEU A 43 0.01 1.17 10.22
C LEU A 43 -1.00 2.30 10.04
N ILE A 44 -0.70 3.45 10.63
CA ILE A 44 -1.62 4.57 10.78
C ILE A 44 -1.44 5.54 9.62
N SER A 45 -2.53 5.81 8.90
CA SER A 45 -2.50 6.72 7.75
C SER A 45 -2.41 8.18 8.20
N VAL A 46 -1.36 8.89 7.76
CA VAL A 46 -1.15 10.33 7.95
C VAL A 46 -0.86 10.94 6.58
N GLU A 47 -1.81 11.72 6.06
CA GLU A 47 -1.77 12.19 4.68
C GLU A 47 -1.12 13.58 4.52
N GLY A 48 -0.66 14.19 5.59
CA GLY A 48 -0.08 15.51 5.67
C GLY A 48 -0.18 16.09 7.08
N LEU A 49 0.06 17.39 7.24
CA LEU A 49 -0.28 18.14 8.44
C LEU A 49 -1.79 18.35 8.54
N GLU A 50 -2.24 19.15 9.51
CA GLU A 50 -3.65 19.28 9.87
C GLU A 50 -4.55 19.64 8.69
N GLU A 51 -4.20 20.69 7.95
CA GLU A 51 -5.00 21.20 6.83
C GLU A 51 -5.14 20.15 5.71
N GLU A 52 -4.04 19.58 5.25
CA GLU A 52 -4.05 18.59 4.16
C GLU A 52 -4.71 17.27 4.61
N SER A 53 -4.46 16.82 5.83
CA SER A 53 -5.08 15.61 6.37
C SER A 53 -6.61 15.76 6.51
N ASP A 54 -7.08 16.86 7.05
CA ASP A 54 -8.52 17.12 7.23
C ASP A 54 -9.22 17.29 5.87
N ARG A 55 -8.58 18.00 4.93
CA ARG A 55 -9.07 18.16 3.56
C ARG A 55 -9.22 16.80 2.86
N ARG A 56 -8.19 15.97 2.87
CA ARG A 56 -8.21 14.64 2.21
C ARG A 56 -9.18 13.66 2.85
N ARG A 57 -9.41 13.78 4.14
CA ARG A 57 -10.33 12.92 4.91
C ARG A 57 -11.74 13.48 4.97
N GLN A 58 -12.00 14.64 4.36
CA GLN A 58 -13.30 15.32 4.31
C GLN A 58 -13.95 15.46 5.70
N GLY A 59 -13.15 15.85 6.69
CA GLY A 59 -13.64 15.95 8.07
C GLY A 59 -12.81 16.90 8.92
N ASN A 60 -13.48 17.52 9.89
CA ASN A 60 -12.83 18.39 10.86
C ASN A 60 -12.12 17.58 11.95
N GLU A 61 -10.97 18.06 12.41
CA GLU A 61 -10.17 17.46 13.50
C GLU A 61 -9.78 15.98 13.27
N VAL A 62 -9.81 15.49 12.01
CA VAL A 62 -9.38 14.11 11.71
C VAL A 62 -7.92 13.93 12.04
N TYR A 63 -7.08 14.89 11.68
CA TYR A 63 -5.65 14.88 12.01
C TYR A 63 -5.41 14.80 13.52
N LYS A 64 -6.06 15.63 14.30
CA LYS A 64 -5.97 15.64 15.76
C LYS A 64 -6.39 14.29 16.37
N ARG A 65 -7.49 13.71 15.88
CA ARG A 65 -7.96 12.39 16.32
C ARG A 65 -6.97 11.29 15.95
N THR A 66 -6.39 11.34 14.75
CA THR A 66 -5.33 10.42 14.30
C THR A 66 -4.10 10.52 15.20
N LEU A 67 -3.63 11.74 15.51
CA LEU A 67 -2.51 11.94 16.43
C LEU A 67 -2.80 11.44 17.85
N ASN A 68 -4.04 11.55 18.34
CA ASN A 68 -4.41 10.96 19.61
C ASN A 68 -4.26 9.43 19.57
N GLY A 69 -4.63 8.79 18.45
CA GLY A 69 -4.39 7.36 18.24
C GLY A 69 -2.90 6.98 18.21
N VAL A 70 -2.07 7.79 17.55
CA VAL A 70 -0.61 7.64 17.54
C VAL A 70 -0.05 7.69 18.97
N ARG A 71 -0.47 8.70 19.75
CA ARG A 71 -0.06 8.87 21.15
C ARG A 71 -0.52 7.74 22.04
N ALA A 72 -1.73 7.19 21.82
CA ALA A 72 -2.22 6.02 22.53
C ALA A 72 -1.35 4.78 22.26
N CYS A 73 -0.96 4.53 21.00
CA CYS A 73 -0.04 3.46 20.66
C CYS A 73 1.34 3.64 21.32
N ARG A 74 1.91 4.84 21.26
CA ARG A 74 3.19 5.17 21.93
C ARG A 74 3.11 4.97 23.44
N LYS A 75 2.06 5.47 24.09
CA LYS A 75 1.84 5.33 25.54
C LYS A 75 1.72 3.87 25.97
N ALA A 76 1.09 3.04 25.14
CA ALA A 76 0.98 1.60 25.39
C ALA A 76 2.32 0.85 25.16
N GLY A 77 3.31 1.43 24.50
CA GLY A 77 4.53 0.75 24.08
C GLY A 77 4.34 -0.17 22.89
N LEU A 78 3.28 0.04 22.10
CA LEU A 78 2.97 -0.74 20.92
C LEU A 78 3.87 -0.34 19.76
N ILE A 79 4.44 -1.31 19.05
CA ILE A 79 5.16 -1.05 17.79
C ILE A 79 4.13 -0.66 16.73
N PHE A 80 4.32 0.49 16.10
CA PHE A 80 3.45 0.99 15.03
C PHE A 80 4.24 1.74 13.97
N GLY A 81 3.64 1.88 12.78
CA GLY A 81 4.15 2.70 11.71
C GLY A 81 3.17 3.79 11.29
N LEU A 82 3.68 4.76 10.53
CA LEU A 82 2.86 5.72 9.82
C LEU A 82 2.93 5.45 8.31
N ALA A 83 1.85 5.70 7.61
CA ALA A 83 1.79 5.58 6.15
C ALA A 83 1.21 6.85 5.53
N ALA A 84 1.74 7.23 4.39
CA ALA A 84 1.20 8.32 3.60
C ALA A 84 1.06 7.91 2.13
N SER A 85 -0.04 8.29 1.52
CA SER A 85 -0.23 8.23 0.07
C SER A 85 0.28 9.54 -0.54
N ILE A 86 1.50 9.50 -1.07
CA ILE A 86 2.18 10.69 -1.59
C ILE A 86 1.56 11.10 -2.93
N CYS A 87 1.11 12.33 -2.99
CA CYS A 87 0.53 12.99 -4.16
C CYS A 87 1.12 14.40 -4.30
N ARG A 88 0.76 15.11 -5.37
CA ARG A 88 1.32 16.45 -5.62
C ARG A 88 1.13 17.41 -4.44
N ASN A 89 -0.04 17.40 -3.81
CA ASN A 89 -0.36 18.38 -2.77
C ASN A 89 0.41 18.17 -1.46
N ASN A 90 0.80 16.93 -1.13
CA ASN A 90 1.51 16.64 0.11
C ASN A 90 2.99 16.30 -0.09
N TYR A 91 3.48 16.32 -1.33
CA TYR A 91 4.85 15.93 -1.66
C TYR A 91 5.89 16.74 -0.87
N ASP A 92 5.83 18.06 -0.98
CA ASP A 92 6.82 18.97 -0.36
C ASP A 92 6.76 18.96 1.18
N GLU A 93 5.64 18.50 1.74
CA GLU A 93 5.45 18.38 3.19
C GLU A 93 5.97 17.06 3.73
N LEU A 94 5.74 15.95 3.00
CA LEU A 94 5.99 14.60 3.49
C LEU A 94 7.30 13.99 3.00
N VAL A 95 7.82 14.43 1.85
CA VAL A 95 9.09 13.95 1.30
C VAL A 95 10.24 14.81 1.85
N THR A 96 10.34 14.88 3.19
CA THR A 96 11.29 15.71 3.92
C THR A 96 11.91 14.97 5.11
N ARG A 97 13.14 15.34 5.48
CA ARG A 97 13.80 14.84 6.69
C ARG A 97 13.01 15.21 7.94
N GLU A 98 12.41 16.38 7.97
CA GLU A 98 11.60 16.86 9.09
C GLU A 98 10.39 15.93 9.34
N HIS A 99 9.73 15.43 8.29
CA HIS A 99 8.66 14.47 8.44
C HIS A 99 9.14 13.16 9.08
N ILE A 100 10.29 12.64 8.66
CA ILE A 100 10.90 11.45 9.24
C ILE A 100 11.19 11.66 10.74
N GLU A 101 11.81 12.79 11.10
CA GLU A 101 12.14 13.12 12.48
C GLU A 101 10.89 13.34 13.34
N ARG A 102 9.85 13.96 12.79
CA ARG A 102 8.55 14.11 13.46
C ARG A 102 7.94 12.74 13.76
N ALA A 103 7.91 11.83 12.80
CA ALA A 103 7.42 10.48 13.01
C ALA A 103 8.20 9.73 14.09
N ALA A 104 9.53 9.87 14.10
CA ALA A 104 10.37 9.31 15.16
C ALA A 104 10.05 9.91 16.54
N ARG A 105 9.87 11.23 16.62
CA ARG A 105 9.46 11.91 17.88
C ARG A 105 8.09 11.43 18.38
N GLU A 106 7.17 11.14 17.48
CA GLU A 106 5.86 10.56 17.83
C GLU A 106 5.95 9.07 18.19
N GLY A 107 7.10 8.43 18.01
CA GLY A 107 7.38 7.06 18.41
C GLY A 107 7.09 6.01 17.33
N ALA A 108 6.91 6.40 16.08
CA ALA A 108 6.77 5.45 14.98
C ALA A 108 8.08 4.66 14.78
N ALA A 109 7.97 3.35 14.57
CA ALA A 109 9.10 2.47 14.27
C ALA A 109 9.44 2.46 12.78
N TYR A 110 8.46 2.73 11.94
CA TYR A 110 8.62 2.73 10.48
C TYR A 110 7.67 3.70 9.80
N LEU A 111 8.08 4.18 8.59
CA LEU A 111 7.30 5.00 7.69
C LEU A 111 7.10 4.27 6.37
N TRP A 112 5.87 4.24 5.88
CA TRP A 112 5.54 3.65 4.60
C TRP A 112 5.09 4.71 3.61
N TYR A 113 5.83 4.87 2.52
CA TYR A 113 5.55 5.81 1.45
C TYR A 113 4.82 5.09 0.32
N TYR A 114 3.52 5.37 0.15
CA TYR A 114 2.73 4.93 -0.99
C TYR A 114 2.70 6.03 -2.05
N ILE A 115 2.78 5.65 -3.31
CA ILE A 115 2.51 6.57 -4.43
C ILE A 115 1.01 6.55 -4.68
N TYR A 116 0.40 7.74 -4.70
CA TYR A 116 -1.02 7.90 -5.01
C TYR A 116 -1.33 7.37 -6.42
N ARG A 117 -2.37 6.59 -6.53
CA ARG A 117 -2.90 6.09 -7.80
C ARG A 117 -4.31 6.63 -7.98
N PRO A 118 -4.59 7.38 -9.07
CA PRO A 118 -5.91 7.96 -9.34
C PRO A 118 -6.87 6.89 -9.89
N VAL A 119 -7.43 6.08 -9.00
CA VAL A 119 -8.40 5.02 -9.33
C VAL A 119 -9.62 5.14 -8.44
N GLY A 120 -10.76 4.62 -8.92
CA GLY A 120 -12.04 4.68 -8.22
C GLY A 120 -12.93 5.83 -8.68
N ALA A 121 -14.12 5.94 -8.10
CA ALA A 121 -15.14 6.92 -8.49
C ALA A 121 -14.66 8.39 -8.36
N ASP A 122 -13.86 8.67 -7.33
CA ASP A 122 -13.33 10.00 -7.05
C ASP A 122 -11.86 10.12 -7.46
N ALA A 123 -11.46 9.45 -8.54
CA ALA A 123 -10.11 9.53 -9.07
C ALA A 123 -9.75 10.99 -9.42
N CYS A 124 -8.56 11.40 -9.00
CA CYS A 124 -8.04 12.77 -9.18
C CYS A 124 -6.68 12.70 -9.90
N PRO A 125 -6.66 12.55 -11.25
CA PRO A 125 -5.43 12.37 -12.03
C PRO A 125 -4.42 13.49 -11.85
N GLU A 126 -4.87 14.71 -11.64
CA GLU A 126 -4.03 15.88 -11.39
C GLU A 126 -3.24 15.81 -10.08
N GLN A 127 -3.62 14.92 -9.16
CA GLN A 127 -2.89 14.66 -7.92
C GLN A 127 -1.80 13.58 -8.08
N ALA A 128 -1.75 12.88 -9.21
CA ALA A 128 -0.67 11.94 -9.47
C ALA A 128 0.68 12.66 -9.51
N LEU A 129 1.72 12.03 -8.98
CA LEU A 129 3.08 12.57 -8.99
C LEU A 129 3.58 12.73 -10.43
N THR A 130 4.35 13.78 -10.68
CA THR A 130 5.12 13.89 -11.92
C THR A 130 6.29 12.90 -11.91
N GLN A 131 6.88 12.61 -13.09
CA GLN A 131 8.09 11.79 -13.17
C GLN A 131 9.26 12.37 -12.35
N GLU A 132 9.39 13.69 -12.33
CA GLU A 132 10.39 14.37 -11.52
C GLU A 132 10.16 14.15 -10.02
N GLN A 133 8.90 14.23 -9.56
CA GLN A 133 8.55 13.94 -8.16
C GLN A 133 8.74 12.47 -7.80
N ILE A 134 8.43 11.54 -8.71
CA ILE A 134 8.68 10.10 -8.51
C ILE A 134 10.19 9.84 -8.36
N ARG A 135 11.00 10.43 -9.24
CA ARG A 135 12.46 10.38 -9.16
C ARG A 135 12.96 10.98 -7.84
N GLY A 136 12.48 12.18 -7.49
CA GLY A 136 12.83 12.85 -6.24
C GLY A 136 12.47 12.04 -5.00
N LEU A 137 11.30 11.39 -4.99
CA LEU A 137 10.90 10.47 -3.92
C LEU A 137 11.86 9.28 -3.80
N ARG A 138 12.26 8.68 -4.93
CA ARG A 138 13.22 7.58 -4.91
C ARG A 138 14.60 8.03 -4.42
N GLU A 139 15.12 9.15 -4.92
CA GLU A 139 16.39 9.72 -4.47
C GLU A 139 16.37 10.04 -2.98
N PHE A 140 15.28 10.63 -2.50
CA PHE A 140 15.05 10.90 -1.08
C PHE A 140 15.11 9.63 -0.26
N LEU A 141 14.33 8.60 -0.59
CA LEU A 141 14.29 7.35 0.16
C LEU A 141 15.66 6.67 0.23
N VAL A 142 16.39 6.61 -0.91
CA VAL A 142 17.73 6.00 -0.96
C VAL A 142 18.72 6.76 -0.10
N ARG A 143 18.64 8.10 -0.08
CA ARG A 143 19.51 8.95 0.74
C ARG A 143 19.19 8.81 2.22
N GLU A 144 17.93 8.97 2.61
CA GLU A 144 17.53 8.97 4.01
C GLU A 144 17.70 7.60 4.70
N ARG A 145 17.60 6.50 3.95
CA ARG A 145 17.84 5.14 4.46
C ARG A 145 19.25 4.89 5.01
N MET A 146 20.17 5.81 4.76
CA MET A 146 21.54 5.69 5.28
C MET A 146 21.62 5.95 6.79
N ASP A 147 20.75 6.83 7.33
CA ASP A 147 20.83 7.28 8.73
C ASP A 147 19.48 7.68 9.35
N ALA A 148 18.38 7.33 8.72
CA ALA A 148 17.05 7.62 9.26
C ALA A 148 16.83 6.92 10.63
N PRO A 149 16.20 7.60 11.59
CA PRO A 149 15.91 7.04 12.92
C PRO A 149 14.77 6.01 12.91
N VAL A 150 14.08 5.85 11.78
CA VAL A 150 12.97 4.90 11.57
C VAL A 150 13.18 4.14 10.27
N VAL A 151 12.54 2.98 10.13
CA VAL A 151 12.61 2.21 8.90
C VAL A 151 11.74 2.89 7.82
N LEU A 152 12.33 3.16 6.64
CA LEU A 152 11.62 3.76 5.51
C LEU A 152 11.25 2.67 4.50
N ILE A 153 9.96 2.47 4.26
CA ILE A 153 9.44 1.40 3.41
C ILE A 153 8.83 1.98 2.14
N ASP A 154 9.16 1.40 1.01
CA ASP A 154 8.44 1.47 -0.26
C ASP A 154 8.25 0.07 -0.83
N VAL A 155 7.29 -0.10 -1.74
CA VAL A 155 6.99 -1.36 -2.42
C VAL A 155 7.15 -1.25 -3.94
N TYR A 156 7.89 -0.26 -4.41
CA TYR A 156 7.89 0.14 -5.81
C TYR A 156 9.18 -0.22 -6.56
N TRP A 157 10.29 -0.39 -5.86
CA TRP A 157 11.59 -0.61 -6.48
C TRP A 157 12.39 -1.72 -5.80
N ASP A 158 13.04 -2.53 -6.61
CA ASP A 158 14.00 -3.52 -6.13
C ASP A 158 15.32 -2.86 -5.66
N ASP A 159 16.31 -3.65 -5.33
CA ASP A 159 17.60 -3.15 -4.85
C ASP A 159 18.46 -2.50 -5.95
N GLU A 160 18.21 -2.83 -7.21
CA GLU A 160 18.84 -2.19 -8.37
C GLU A 160 18.11 -0.90 -8.79
N GLY A 161 16.97 -0.58 -8.20
CA GLY A 161 16.14 0.57 -8.54
C GLY A 161 15.16 0.33 -9.68
N ARG A 162 15.00 -0.93 -10.12
CA ARG A 162 14.03 -1.27 -11.15
C ARG A 162 12.63 -1.29 -10.54
N ALA A 163 11.67 -0.81 -11.29
CA ALA A 163 10.27 -0.83 -10.86
C ALA A 163 9.76 -2.25 -10.62
N MET A 164 8.82 -2.36 -9.70
CA MET A 164 8.18 -3.61 -9.31
C MET A 164 6.67 -3.47 -9.19
N CYS A 165 5.94 -4.43 -9.75
CA CYS A 165 4.52 -4.63 -9.47
C CYS A 165 4.34 -5.89 -8.62
N PRO A 166 4.01 -5.77 -7.31
CA PRO A 166 3.84 -6.94 -6.42
C PRO A 166 2.77 -7.93 -6.91
N GLY A 167 1.73 -7.46 -7.61
CA GLY A 167 0.73 -8.32 -8.24
C GLY A 167 1.29 -9.14 -9.40
N ALA A 168 2.13 -8.53 -10.25
CA ALA A 168 2.72 -9.20 -11.41
C ALA A 168 3.73 -10.29 -11.01
N THR A 169 4.42 -10.12 -9.88
CA THR A 169 5.33 -11.14 -9.35
C THR A 169 4.64 -12.31 -8.66
N GLY A 170 3.35 -12.18 -8.40
CA GLY A 170 2.59 -13.18 -7.66
C GLY A 170 2.83 -13.20 -6.15
N MET A 171 3.54 -12.21 -5.63
CA MET A 171 3.88 -12.14 -4.20
C MET A 171 2.83 -11.43 -3.35
N SER A 172 1.97 -10.63 -3.99
CA SER A 172 0.88 -9.94 -3.31
C SER A 172 -0.41 -10.14 -4.09
N HIS A 173 -1.45 -10.50 -3.36
CA HIS A 173 -2.82 -10.54 -3.83
C HIS A 173 -3.71 -9.83 -2.84
N HIS A 174 -4.89 -9.47 -3.27
CA HIS A 174 -5.88 -8.85 -2.42
C HIS A 174 -7.11 -9.75 -2.32
N VAL A 175 -7.62 -9.91 -1.11
CA VAL A 175 -8.92 -10.52 -0.88
C VAL A 175 -9.86 -9.40 -0.45
N SER A 176 -10.90 -9.17 -1.25
CA SER A 176 -11.90 -8.15 -0.93
C SER A 176 -12.76 -8.56 0.27
N PRO A 177 -13.51 -7.62 0.89
CA PRO A 177 -14.46 -7.95 1.96
C PRO A 177 -15.55 -8.95 1.55
N SER A 178 -15.83 -9.07 0.24
CA SER A 178 -16.78 -10.05 -0.31
C SER A 178 -16.16 -11.42 -0.57
N GLY A 179 -14.88 -11.61 -0.26
CA GLY A 179 -14.14 -12.85 -0.51
C GLY A 179 -13.62 -13.00 -1.95
N ALA A 180 -13.69 -11.95 -2.76
CA ALA A 180 -13.14 -11.99 -4.12
C ALA A 180 -11.61 -11.95 -4.09
N LEU A 181 -10.98 -12.80 -4.91
CA LEU A 181 -9.53 -12.87 -5.05
C LEU A 181 -9.09 -11.95 -6.20
N GLU A 182 -8.64 -10.76 -5.86
CA GLU A 182 -8.24 -9.72 -6.79
C GLU A 182 -6.74 -9.77 -7.10
N PHE A 183 -6.36 -9.35 -8.31
CA PHE A 183 -4.96 -9.24 -8.70
C PHE A 183 -4.19 -8.23 -7.82
N CYS A 184 -4.81 -7.10 -7.52
CA CYS A 184 -4.31 -6.09 -6.58
C CYS A 184 -5.48 -5.22 -6.09
N PRO A 185 -5.33 -4.48 -4.98
CA PRO A 185 -6.44 -3.71 -4.39
C PRO A 185 -6.96 -2.56 -5.26
N VAL A 186 -6.25 -2.18 -6.31
CA VAL A 186 -6.69 -1.13 -7.25
C VAL A 186 -7.38 -1.69 -8.49
N ILE A 187 -7.33 -3.01 -8.73
CA ILE A 187 -8.12 -3.69 -9.80
C ILE A 187 -9.25 -4.45 -9.10
N GLN A 188 -10.38 -3.80 -8.98
CA GLN A 188 -11.54 -4.25 -8.22
C GLN A 188 -12.47 -5.14 -9.08
N LEU A 189 -11.88 -6.13 -9.71
CA LEU A 189 -12.50 -7.11 -10.58
C LEU A 189 -11.86 -8.48 -10.33
N ALA A 190 -12.65 -9.54 -10.26
CA ALA A 190 -12.19 -10.89 -10.02
C ALA A 190 -13.04 -11.93 -10.76
N THR A 191 -12.49 -13.11 -10.96
CA THR A 191 -13.21 -14.30 -11.44
C THR A 191 -13.42 -15.32 -10.33
N ASP A 192 -12.61 -15.26 -9.28
CA ASP A 192 -12.49 -16.27 -8.24
C ASP A 192 -12.93 -15.72 -6.88
N PHE A 193 -13.74 -16.49 -6.16
CA PHE A 193 -14.29 -16.11 -4.88
C PHE A 193 -14.05 -17.18 -3.84
N LEU A 194 -13.67 -16.78 -2.65
CA LEU A 194 -13.57 -17.67 -1.50
C LEU A 194 -14.97 -18.18 -1.13
N ASN A 195 -15.03 -19.45 -0.77
CA ASN A 195 -16.21 -20.01 -0.10
C ASN A 195 -16.32 -19.47 1.35
N SER A 196 -17.43 -19.71 2.01
CA SER A 196 -17.74 -19.11 3.32
C SER A 196 -16.74 -19.48 4.42
N ASP A 197 -16.03 -20.58 4.30
CA ASP A 197 -15.01 -21.04 5.25
C ASP A 197 -13.56 -20.84 4.73
N ALA A 198 -13.41 -20.20 3.55
CA ALA A 198 -12.15 -19.98 2.86
C ALA A 198 -11.31 -21.26 2.60
N SER A 199 -11.91 -22.44 2.67
CA SER A 199 -11.19 -23.73 2.47
C SER A 199 -10.61 -23.90 1.07
N ASN A 200 -11.15 -23.19 0.07
CA ASN A 200 -10.65 -23.19 -1.31
C ASN A 200 -9.52 -22.16 -1.58
N MET A 201 -9.04 -21.43 -0.57
CA MET A 201 -8.07 -20.35 -0.75
C MET A 201 -6.78 -20.80 -1.44
N THR A 202 -6.17 -21.89 -0.97
CA THR A 202 -4.92 -22.41 -1.56
C THR A 202 -5.12 -22.83 -3.02
N GLU A 203 -6.25 -23.47 -3.33
CA GLU A 203 -6.59 -23.86 -4.70
C GLU A 203 -6.72 -22.65 -5.61
N LEU A 204 -7.46 -21.64 -5.20
CA LEU A 204 -7.64 -20.43 -5.98
C LEU A 204 -6.31 -19.68 -6.23
N TYR A 205 -5.47 -19.52 -5.21
CA TYR A 205 -4.16 -18.91 -5.38
C TYR A 205 -3.26 -19.64 -6.38
N THR A 206 -3.32 -20.96 -6.40
CA THR A 206 -2.41 -21.79 -7.22
C THR A 206 -2.95 -22.09 -8.61
N ARG A 207 -4.28 -22.09 -8.81
CA ARG A 207 -4.93 -22.55 -10.04
C ARG A 207 -5.74 -21.49 -10.79
N SER A 208 -5.91 -20.29 -10.24
CA SER A 208 -6.65 -19.22 -10.92
C SER A 208 -6.05 -18.90 -12.29
N GLN A 209 -6.84 -19.15 -13.33
CA GLN A 209 -6.49 -18.78 -14.71
C GLN A 209 -6.41 -17.25 -14.88
N PHE A 210 -7.28 -16.54 -14.19
CA PHE A 210 -7.29 -15.06 -14.18
C PHE A 210 -6.01 -14.51 -13.58
N LEU A 211 -5.64 -14.91 -12.36
CA LEU A 211 -4.43 -14.40 -11.71
C LEU A 211 -3.16 -14.78 -12.51
N ALA A 212 -3.08 -16.00 -13.01
CA ALA A 212 -1.95 -16.44 -13.83
C ALA A 212 -1.84 -15.63 -15.13
N GLY A 213 -2.98 -15.40 -15.80
CA GLY A 213 -3.03 -14.60 -17.01
C GLY A 213 -2.71 -13.14 -16.78
N MET A 214 -3.24 -12.53 -15.70
CA MET A 214 -2.91 -11.17 -15.30
C MET A 214 -1.41 -11.01 -15.02
N ARG A 215 -0.82 -11.90 -14.21
CA ARG A 215 0.62 -11.87 -13.92
C ARG A 215 1.45 -11.86 -15.20
N LYS A 216 1.18 -12.81 -16.09
CA LYS A 216 1.93 -12.96 -17.35
C LYS A 216 1.82 -11.71 -18.23
N GLN A 217 0.61 -11.21 -18.44
CA GLN A 217 0.38 -10.10 -19.37
C GLN A 217 0.85 -8.76 -18.80
N VAL A 218 0.62 -8.51 -17.50
CA VAL A 218 1.09 -7.29 -16.84
C VAL A 218 2.61 -7.25 -16.79
N ALA A 219 3.29 -8.36 -16.45
CA ALA A 219 4.75 -8.42 -16.43
C ALA A 219 5.40 -8.18 -17.80
N GLN A 220 4.68 -8.45 -18.90
CA GLN A 220 5.13 -8.16 -20.27
C GLN A 220 4.87 -6.71 -20.69
N ALA A 221 3.88 -6.06 -20.08
CA ALA A 221 3.42 -4.73 -20.45
C ALA A 221 4.20 -3.61 -19.75
N THR A 222 4.47 -3.78 -18.46
CA THR A 222 5.15 -2.78 -17.63
C THR A 222 5.77 -3.41 -16.40
N ARG A 223 6.84 -2.84 -15.91
CA ARG A 223 7.36 -3.11 -14.57
C ARG A 223 6.68 -2.23 -13.50
N GLY A 224 6.03 -1.15 -13.93
CA GLY A 224 5.30 -0.21 -13.09
C GLY A 224 3.87 -0.62 -12.79
N CYS A 225 2.96 0.33 -12.80
CA CYS A 225 1.54 0.11 -12.51
C CYS A 225 0.70 0.10 -13.79
N ILE A 226 0.20 -1.05 -14.20
CA ILE A 226 -0.58 -1.22 -15.45
C ILE A 226 -1.81 -0.29 -15.49
N VAL A 227 -2.43 -0.04 -14.33
CA VAL A 227 -3.60 0.85 -14.22
C VAL A 227 -3.27 2.29 -14.58
N MET A 228 -2.02 2.70 -14.37
CA MET A 228 -1.52 4.03 -14.71
C MET A 228 -0.86 4.04 -16.09
N ASP A 229 0.08 3.14 -16.33
CA ASP A 229 0.91 3.16 -17.54
C ASP A 229 0.14 2.80 -18.81
N ASN A 230 -0.77 1.83 -18.71
CA ASN A 230 -1.51 1.34 -19.87
C ASN A 230 -2.91 0.83 -19.49
N PRO A 231 -3.83 1.73 -19.09
CA PRO A 231 -5.19 1.35 -18.69
C PRO A 231 -5.97 0.70 -19.85
N GLU A 232 -5.72 1.07 -21.10
CA GLU A 232 -6.38 0.47 -22.26
C GLU A 232 -6.02 -1.03 -22.39
N LEU A 233 -4.73 -1.36 -22.34
CA LEU A 233 -4.29 -2.76 -22.37
C LEU A 233 -4.84 -3.53 -21.16
N MET A 234 -4.83 -2.93 -19.98
CA MET A 234 -5.44 -3.55 -18.80
C MET A 234 -6.92 -3.90 -19.05
N VAL A 235 -7.70 -2.99 -19.60
CA VAL A 235 -9.11 -3.23 -19.94
C VAL A 235 -9.24 -4.35 -20.98
N GLN A 236 -8.37 -4.40 -21.99
CA GLN A 236 -8.34 -5.49 -22.97
C GLN A 236 -8.07 -6.85 -22.30
N ILE A 237 -7.11 -6.90 -21.39
CA ILE A 237 -6.81 -8.12 -20.62
C ILE A 237 -8.04 -8.53 -19.80
N LEU A 238 -8.63 -7.61 -19.05
CA LEU A 238 -9.79 -7.88 -18.20
C LEU A 238 -11.01 -8.39 -19.00
N LYS A 239 -11.26 -7.85 -20.18
CA LYS A 239 -12.33 -8.32 -21.09
C LYS A 239 -12.13 -9.75 -21.60
N GLY A 240 -10.93 -10.27 -21.54
CA GLY A 240 -10.62 -11.67 -21.87
C GLY A 240 -11.07 -12.69 -20.81
N TYR A 241 -11.60 -12.23 -19.68
CA TYR A 241 -12.05 -13.09 -18.57
C TYR A 241 -13.49 -12.75 -18.16
N PRO A 242 -14.23 -13.70 -17.57
CA PRO A 242 -15.59 -13.46 -17.06
C PRO A 242 -15.54 -12.77 -15.69
N VAL A 243 -14.90 -11.59 -15.65
CA VAL A 243 -14.70 -10.84 -14.40
C VAL A 243 -16.01 -10.27 -13.87
N GLN A 244 -16.14 -10.25 -12.55
CA GLN A 244 -17.21 -9.60 -11.81
C GLN A 244 -16.64 -8.44 -10.99
N GLU A 245 -17.38 -7.36 -10.88
CA GLU A 245 -17.00 -6.24 -10.02
C GLU A 245 -17.12 -6.65 -8.54
N THR A 246 -16.11 -6.29 -7.77
CA THR A 246 -15.99 -6.64 -6.35
C THR A 246 -16.41 -5.51 -5.42
N THR A 247 -16.76 -4.36 -6.01
CA THR A 247 -17.30 -3.19 -5.30
C THR A 247 -18.81 -3.10 -5.45
N THR A 248 -19.43 -2.24 -4.65
CA THR A 248 -20.88 -1.95 -4.74
C THR A 248 -21.20 -0.84 -5.74
N ARG A 249 -20.19 -0.23 -6.41
CA ARG A 249 -20.39 0.90 -7.31
C ARG A 249 -21.00 0.50 -8.67
N GLY A 250 -20.59 -0.66 -9.19
CA GLY A 250 -21.02 -1.11 -10.52
C GLY A 250 -20.37 -0.36 -11.69
N THR A 251 -19.31 0.41 -11.45
CA THR A 251 -18.69 1.32 -12.42
C THR A 251 -17.20 1.07 -12.66
N ALA A 252 -16.59 0.10 -11.98
CA ALA A 252 -15.13 -0.10 -12.00
C ALA A 252 -14.58 -0.30 -13.42
N MET A 253 -15.22 -1.12 -14.25
CA MET A 253 -14.79 -1.33 -15.64
C MET A 253 -14.88 -0.03 -16.48
N GLN A 254 -15.91 0.77 -16.26
CA GLN A 254 -16.08 2.06 -16.95
C GLN A 254 -15.03 3.06 -16.48
N GLU A 255 -14.72 3.10 -15.18
CA GLU A 255 -13.68 3.95 -14.60
C GLU A 255 -12.34 3.67 -15.28
N TYR A 256 -11.94 2.39 -15.43
CA TYR A 256 -10.70 2.01 -16.12
C TYR A 256 -10.74 2.32 -17.62
N THR A 257 -11.90 2.14 -18.29
CA THR A 257 -12.05 2.45 -19.72
C THR A 257 -11.87 3.93 -20.00
N ASN A 258 -12.27 4.78 -19.06
CA ASN A 258 -12.17 6.24 -19.18
C ASN A 258 -10.84 6.79 -18.65
N ALA A 259 -9.99 5.95 -18.05
CA ALA A 259 -8.71 6.39 -17.51
C ALA A 259 -7.75 6.78 -18.64
N THR A 260 -7.03 7.88 -18.45
CA THR A 260 -5.95 8.31 -19.34
C THR A 260 -4.62 7.80 -18.81
N PRO A 261 -3.68 7.39 -19.68
CA PRO A 261 -2.34 6.97 -19.25
C PRO A 261 -1.60 8.05 -18.46
N ILE A 262 -1.04 7.66 -17.33
CA ILE A 262 -0.20 8.49 -16.48
C ILE A 262 1.02 7.65 -16.13
N SER A 263 2.22 8.18 -16.33
CA SER A 263 3.44 7.47 -15.97
C SER A 263 3.45 7.08 -14.49
N SER A 264 3.74 5.80 -14.22
CA SER A 264 3.87 5.29 -12.86
C SER A 264 5.29 5.42 -12.31
N HIS A 265 5.66 4.56 -11.40
CA HIS A 265 6.97 4.55 -10.75
C HIS A 265 8.09 3.86 -11.57
N ASP A 266 7.83 3.47 -12.82
CA ASP A 266 8.87 2.99 -13.72
C ASP A 266 9.71 4.17 -14.22
N MET A 267 11.03 4.09 -13.97
CA MET A 267 11.98 5.16 -14.26
C MET A 267 13.03 4.73 -15.29
N GLU A 268 12.86 3.58 -15.95
CA GLU A 268 13.85 3.16 -16.96
C GLU A 268 14.02 4.22 -18.05
N PRO A 269 15.27 4.51 -18.49
CA PRO A 269 16.53 3.84 -18.10
C PRO A 269 17.22 4.44 -16.85
N ASP A 270 16.67 5.47 -16.22
CA ASP A 270 17.32 6.26 -15.17
C ASP A 270 17.20 5.61 -13.78
N LEU A 271 17.73 4.42 -13.61
CA LEU A 271 17.64 3.66 -12.37
C LEU A 271 18.42 4.30 -11.22
N ILE A 272 17.86 4.23 -10.01
CA ILE A 272 18.48 4.70 -8.77
C ILE A 272 18.62 3.51 -7.81
N PRO A 273 19.79 2.82 -7.81
CA PRO A 273 20.02 1.67 -6.95
C PRO A 273 20.03 2.02 -5.47
N GLU A 274 19.64 1.06 -4.65
CA GLU A 274 19.70 1.17 -3.20
C GLU A 274 21.16 1.28 -2.73
N LYS A 275 21.48 2.24 -1.86
CA LYS A 275 22.83 2.47 -1.33
C LYS A 275 23.07 1.78 -0.01
N SER A 276 22.05 1.71 0.85
CA SER A 276 22.14 1.09 2.17
C SER A 276 22.30 -0.43 2.06
N ARG A 277 23.40 -0.98 2.60
CA ARG A 277 23.66 -2.43 2.60
C ARG A 277 22.57 -3.26 3.25
N PRO A 278 22.03 -2.89 4.43
CA PRO A 278 20.90 -3.61 5.02
C PRO A 278 19.66 -3.62 4.14
N TYR A 279 19.29 -2.46 3.56
CA TYR A 279 18.13 -2.38 2.66
C TYR A 279 18.33 -3.18 1.36
N ARG A 280 19.54 -3.17 0.78
CA ARG A 280 19.84 -4.03 -0.39
C ARG A 280 19.63 -5.50 -0.07
N TRP A 281 20.16 -5.95 1.08
CA TRP A 281 20.01 -7.33 1.50
C TRP A 281 18.55 -7.69 1.77
N LEU A 282 17.79 -6.81 2.45
CA LEU A 282 16.37 -6.99 2.71
C LEU A 282 15.57 -7.04 1.41
N LYS A 283 15.83 -6.13 0.48
CA LYS A 283 15.14 -6.09 -0.83
C LYS A 283 15.41 -7.33 -1.68
N ARG A 284 16.56 -7.98 -1.54
CA ARG A 284 16.89 -9.21 -2.25
C ARG A 284 16.28 -10.47 -1.65
N ASN A 285 16.03 -10.50 -0.35
CA ASN A 285 15.69 -11.73 0.35
C ASN A 285 14.29 -11.76 0.98
N TYR A 286 13.63 -10.62 1.09
CA TYR A 286 12.34 -10.52 1.77
C TYR A 286 11.33 -9.68 0.99
N PHE A 287 10.06 -9.90 1.29
CA PHE A 287 8.93 -9.18 0.72
C PHE A 287 8.80 -7.72 1.22
N PHE A 288 7.84 -6.95 0.73
CA PHE A 288 7.58 -5.51 1.00
C PHE A 288 8.67 -4.55 0.51
N GLY A 289 9.06 -4.69 -0.73
CA GLY A 289 10.18 -3.95 -1.28
C GLY A 289 11.51 -4.51 -0.79
N PHE A 290 11.45 -5.67 -0.20
CA PHE A 290 12.56 -6.47 0.24
C PHE A 290 12.60 -7.76 -0.59
N GLY A 291 13.26 -7.74 -1.73
CA GLY A 291 13.62 -8.95 -2.47
C GLY A 291 12.47 -9.83 -2.96
N ALA A 292 11.55 -9.25 -3.68
CA ALA A 292 10.45 -10.00 -4.25
C ALA A 292 10.74 -10.60 -5.62
N TYR A 293 11.87 -10.29 -6.21
CA TYR A 293 12.30 -10.78 -7.51
C TYR A 293 13.61 -11.54 -7.35
N GLY A 294 13.50 -12.84 -7.14
CA GLY A 294 14.63 -13.74 -7.25
C GLY A 294 15.14 -13.83 -8.69
#